data_04347f156e8d0fdaf18d62ebb852ad18
#
_entry.id   04347f156e8d0fdaf18d62ebb852ad18
#
_cell.length_a   1.000
_cell.length_b   1.000
_cell.length_c   1.000
_cell.angle_alpha   90.00
_cell.angle_beta   90.00
_cell.angle_gamma   90.00
#
_symmetry.space_group_name_H-M   'P 1'
#
loop_
_entity.id
_entity.type
_entity.pdbx_description
1 polymer ?
#
loop_
_entity_poly.entity_id
_entity_poly.type
_entity_poly.pdbx_seq_one_letter_code
_entity_poly.pdbx_strand_id
1 'polypeptide(L)'
;MPLPSPPSDLPLTRDSVQKAHALISSQIHRTPVITSKTLNLFASTPRSTPLEGIYNARSVTDEDAARPRIRLHFKCENLQRGGAFKIRGATHALKHLTPLQASKGVITHSSGNHAQALAIASSSHNPPIPCTVIMPSISTPSKIAATKGYGANVVFSGSTAPEREAKVLEEIEKTGATLVPPYDHPWILLGQGTVALELTEQVEKLDAIIAPCGGGGLLSGIATACSGTGIKVFGAEPRKDGANDCQRGLKRGKRVEEVKTLTIADGLRTPTGLVNYGIIEEKVEGVYSVTEWEILQATRLVLERLKVVVEPSAVVGLAVVLFDEGFRKRVEEEAGEGGWDIGIVFSGGNTTVEMLAGVFAREEEFKAQQEELLRDFE
;
A
#
# COMPACT_ATOMS: atom_id res chain seq x y z
N MET A 1 -26.36 2.54 -2.22
CA MET A 1 -26.34 2.10 -0.80
C MET A 1 -24.90 1.82 -0.39
N PRO A 2 -24.48 1.98 0.86
CA PRO A 2 -23.17 1.50 1.30
C PRO A 2 -23.09 -0.03 1.23
N LEU A 3 -21.86 -0.59 1.24
CA LEU A 3 -21.68 -2.02 1.50
C LEU A 3 -22.45 -2.39 2.77
N PRO A 4 -23.02 -3.62 2.84
CA PRO A 4 -23.63 -4.08 4.08
C PRO A 4 -22.62 -3.96 5.20
N SER A 5 -23.04 -3.37 6.32
CA SER A 5 -22.22 -3.41 7.52
C SER A 5 -21.92 -4.87 7.84
N PRO A 6 -20.68 -5.23 8.17
CA PRO A 6 -20.42 -6.53 8.72
C PRO A 6 -21.31 -6.73 9.96
N PRO A 7 -21.62 -7.97 10.34
CA PRO A 7 -22.24 -8.22 11.63
C PRO A 7 -21.50 -7.43 12.71
N SER A 8 -22.25 -6.80 13.63
CA SER A 8 -21.67 -5.96 14.70
C SER A 8 -20.67 -6.72 15.58
N ASP A 9 -20.70 -8.03 15.51
CA ASP A 9 -19.85 -8.99 16.21
C ASP A 9 -18.78 -9.65 15.31
N LEU A 10 -18.56 -9.16 14.05
CA LEU A 10 -17.50 -9.69 13.20
C LEU A 10 -16.14 -9.37 13.82
N PRO A 11 -15.45 -10.33 14.43
CA PRO A 11 -14.15 -10.06 15.02
C PRO A 11 -13.13 -9.83 13.91
N LEU A 12 -12.39 -8.73 13.99
CA LEU A 12 -11.26 -8.46 13.08
C LEU A 12 -10.03 -9.22 13.61
N THR A 13 -9.97 -10.50 13.29
CA THR A 13 -8.95 -11.46 13.76
C THR A 13 -8.27 -12.16 12.60
N ARG A 14 -7.17 -12.86 12.89
CA ARG A 14 -6.50 -13.74 11.94
C ARG A 14 -7.46 -14.77 11.32
N ASP A 15 -8.35 -15.38 12.12
CA ASP A 15 -9.35 -16.33 11.63
C ASP A 15 -10.29 -15.70 10.59
N SER A 16 -10.71 -14.46 10.81
CA SER A 16 -11.52 -13.73 9.82
C SER A 16 -10.78 -13.48 8.51
N VAL A 17 -9.47 -13.23 8.55
CA VAL A 17 -8.64 -13.11 7.34
C VAL A 17 -8.49 -14.49 6.65
N GLN A 18 -8.33 -15.58 7.41
CA GLN A 18 -8.28 -16.94 6.86
C GLN A 18 -9.60 -17.31 6.16
N LYS A 19 -10.74 -16.98 6.75
CA LYS A 19 -12.05 -17.14 6.11
C LYS A 19 -12.17 -16.30 4.84
N ALA A 20 -11.68 -15.05 4.85
CA ALA A 20 -11.64 -14.22 3.66
C ALA A 20 -10.76 -14.87 2.56
N HIS A 21 -9.59 -15.40 2.93
CA HIS A 21 -8.72 -16.09 1.98
C HIS A 21 -9.39 -17.30 1.35
N ALA A 22 -10.07 -18.14 2.15
CA ALA A 22 -10.80 -19.30 1.65
C ALA A 22 -11.88 -18.91 0.62
N LEU A 23 -12.54 -17.75 0.80
CA LEU A 23 -13.55 -17.24 -0.12
C LEU A 23 -13.01 -16.72 -1.45
N ILE A 24 -11.77 -16.19 -1.47
CA ILE A 24 -11.24 -15.48 -2.65
C ILE A 24 -10.05 -16.15 -3.32
N SER A 25 -9.40 -17.12 -2.69
CA SER A 25 -8.13 -17.73 -3.16
C SER A 25 -8.18 -18.24 -4.60
N SER A 26 -9.32 -18.77 -5.05
CA SER A 26 -9.50 -19.23 -6.44
C SER A 26 -9.66 -18.10 -7.47
N GLN A 27 -9.82 -16.85 -7.02
CA GLN A 27 -10.10 -15.69 -7.88
C GLN A 27 -8.95 -14.67 -7.91
N ILE A 28 -7.91 -14.91 -7.13
CA ILE A 28 -6.72 -14.08 -7.03
C ILE A 28 -5.48 -14.90 -7.37
N HIS A 29 -4.37 -14.23 -7.65
CA HIS A 29 -3.10 -14.92 -7.80
C HIS A 29 -2.42 -15.10 -6.43
N ARG A 30 -1.85 -16.26 -6.16
CA ARG A 30 -0.85 -16.42 -5.11
C ARG A 30 0.46 -15.85 -5.65
N THR A 31 0.72 -14.57 -5.38
CA THR A 31 1.87 -13.86 -5.91
C THR A 31 3.18 -14.40 -5.36
N PRO A 32 4.28 -14.38 -6.13
CA PRO A 32 5.56 -14.88 -5.66
C PRO A 32 6.17 -14.02 -4.57
N VAL A 33 7.08 -14.64 -3.81
CA VAL A 33 8.05 -13.97 -2.95
C VAL A 33 9.42 -14.09 -3.60
N ILE A 34 10.11 -12.97 -3.77
CA ILE A 34 11.47 -12.93 -4.33
C ILE A 34 12.45 -12.36 -3.31
N THR A 35 13.75 -12.65 -3.47
CA THR A 35 14.82 -12.19 -2.59
C THR A 35 15.97 -11.59 -3.40
N SER A 36 16.84 -10.82 -2.76
CA SER A 36 18.02 -10.25 -3.39
C SER A 36 19.20 -10.20 -2.43
N LYS A 37 20.28 -10.90 -2.76
CA LYS A 37 21.53 -10.82 -1.98
C LYS A 37 22.08 -9.40 -1.93
N THR A 38 21.99 -8.66 -3.04
CA THR A 38 22.47 -7.28 -3.12
C THR A 38 21.68 -6.35 -2.19
N LEU A 39 20.34 -6.46 -2.19
CA LEU A 39 19.53 -5.61 -1.31
C LEU A 39 19.65 -6.02 0.16
N ASN A 40 19.85 -7.31 0.46
CA ASN A 40 20.17 -7.75 1.82
C ASN A 40 21.50 -7.16 2.30
N LEU A 41 22.53 -7.15 1.43
CA LEU A 41 23.81 -6.51 1.72
C LEU A 41 23.59 -5.02 2.01
N PHE A 42 22.87 -4.30 1.14
CA PHE A 42 22.60 -2.87 1.31
C PHE A 42 21.83 -2.57 2.60
N ALA A 43 20.80 -3.36 2.90
CA ALA A 43 20.03 -3.23 4.12
C ALA A 43 20.85 -3.48 5.39
N SER A 44 21.91 -4.28 5.31
CA SER A 44 22.77 -4.65 6.45
C SER A 44 24.05 -3.82 6.55
N THR A 45 24.43 -3.07 5.51
CA THR A 45 25.66 -2.24 5.52
C THR A 45 25.42 -0.95 6.30
N PRO A 46 26.36 -0.53 7.20
CA PRO A 46 26.24 0.75 7.90
C PRO A 46 26.12 1.93 6.95
N ARG A 47 25.29 2.90 7.30
CA ARG A 47 25.06 4.09 6.47
C ARG A 47 26.27 5.04 6.37
N SER A 48 27.24 4.89 7.26
CA SER A 48 28.55 5.54 7.18
C SER A 48 29.43 5.01 6.03
N THR A 49 29.12 3.80 5.51
CA THR A 49 29.87 3.19 4.42
C THR A 49 29.25 3.55 3.08
N PRO A 50 29.98 4.19 2.14
CA PRO A 50 29.49 4.44 0.81
C PRO A 50 29.18 3.13 0.07
N LEU A 51 28.02 3.04 -0.55
CA LEU A 51 27.61 1.91 -1.38
C LEU A 51 27.52 2.37 -2.83
N GLU A 52 28.17 1.62 -3.73
CA GLU A 52 28.11 1.91 -5.16
C GLU A 52 26.66 1.81 -5.68
N GLY A 53 26.20 2.88 -6.31
CA GLY A 53 24.84 3.00 -6.83
C GLY A 53 23.78 3.41 -5.80
N ILE A 54 24.19 3.72 -4.57
CA ILE A 54 23.33 4.38 -3.57
C ILE A 54 23.94 5.69 -3.17
N TYR A 55 23.20 6.77 -3.34
CA TYR A 55 23.58 8.06 -2.80
C TYR A 55 23.26 8.11 -1.30
N ASN A 56 24.28 8.23 -0.47
CA ASN A 56 24.11 8.45 0.96
C ASN A 56 23.87 9.94 1.22
N ALA A 57 22.62 10.37 1.25
CA ALA A 57 22.25 11.76 1.52
C ALA A 57 22.47 12.17 3.00
N ARG A 58 22.65 11.22 3.91
CA ARG A 58 22.98 11.50 5.32
C ARG A 58 24.40 11.09 5.60
N SER A 59 25.23 12.05 6.03
CA SER A 59 26.49 11.75 6.71
C SER A 59 26.16 11.25 8.12
N VAL A 60 25.92 9.95 8.28
CA VAL A 60 25.90 9.34 9.60
C VAL A 60 27.34 9.03 9.98
N THR A 61 27.76 9.39 11.18
CA THR A 61 29.10 9.02 11.67
C THR A 61 29.19 7.51 11.82
N ASP A 62 30.40 6.95 11.80
CA ASP A 62 30.57 5.50 11.94
C ASP A 62 30.13 4.99 13.33
N GLU A 63 30.20 5.84 14.35
CA GLU A 63 29.74 5.56 15.71
C GLU A 63 28.20 5.52 15.81
N ASP A 64 27.52 6.36 15.02
CA ASP A 64 26.06 6.49 15.05
C ASP A 64 25.35 5.57 14.05
N ALA A 65 26.07 4.99 13.10
CA ALA A 65 25.51 4.16 12.06
C ALA A 65 25.08 2.78 12.56
N ALA A 66 23.80 2.43 12.43
CA ALA A 66 23.29 1.12 12.73
C ALA A 66 23.90 0.02 11.86
N ARG A 67 24.11 -1.15 12.43
CA ARG A 67 24.71 -2.35 11.82
C ARG A 67 23.76 -3.56 11.86
N PRO A 68 22.50 -3.41 11.41
CA PRO A 68 21.52 -4.49 11.49
C PRO A 68 21.91 -5.65 10.57
N ARG A 69 21.42 -6.84 10.86
CA ARG A 69 21.42 -7.99 9.95
C ARG A 69 20.01 -8.19 9.40
N ILE A 70 19.81 -7.91 8.11
CA ILE A 70 18.49 -7.92 7.47
C ILE A 70 18.48 -8.84 6.26
N ARG A 71 17.47 -9.71 6.21
CA ARG A 71 17.12 -10.54 5.05
C ARG A 71 15.74 -10.12 4.55
N LEU A 72 15.65 -9.75 3.28
CA LEU A 72 14.47 -9.18 2.66
C LEU A 72 13.73 -10.21 1.80
N HIS A 73 12.41 -10.26 1.99
CA HIS A 73 11.48 -11.10 1.26
C HIS A 73 10.40 -10.21 0.63
N PHE A 74 10.41 -10.09 -0.69
CA PHE A 74 9.53 -9.18 -1.42
C PHE A 74 8.27 -9.90 -1.89
N LYS A 75 7.12 -9.61 -1.29
CA LYS A 75 5.81 -10.08 -1.73
C LYS A 75 5.32 -9.26 -2.91
N CYS A 76 5.27 -9.85 -4.10
CA CYS A 76 5.11 -9.16 -5.38
C CYS A 76 3.63 -8.96 -5.76
N GLU A 77 2.89 -8.11 -5.05
CA GLU A 77 1.51 -7.78 -5.41
C GLU A 77 1.39 -6.94 -6.71
N ASN A 78 2.50 -6.43 -7.23
CA ASN A 78 2.56 -5.88 -8.59
C ASN A 78 2.30 -6.94 -9.68
N LEU A 79 2.43 -8.22 -9.37
CA LEU A 79 2.10 -9.35 -10.25
C LEU A 79 0.69 -9.92 -9.99
N GLN A 80 -0.09 -9.28 -9.14
CA GLN A 80 -1.46 -9.65 -8.86
C GLN A 80 -2.38 -9.29 -10.06
N ARG A 81 -3.56 -9.89 -10.16
CA ARG A 81 -4.59 -9.52 -11.14
C ARG A 81 -4.89 -8.01 -11.04
N GLY A 82 -4.86 -7.33 -12.18
CA GLY A 82 -4.99 -5.87 -12.22
C GLY A 82 -3.77 -5.11 -11.69
N GLY A 83 -2.62 -5.79 -11.51
CA GLY A 83 -1.34 -5.16 -11.20
C GLY A 83 -1.21 -4.62 -9.77
N ALA A 84 -2.09 -4.96 -8.82
CA ALA A 84 -2.03 -4.48 -7.45
C ALA A 84 -2.87 -5.33 -6.48
N PHE A 85 -2.53 -5.29 -5.18
CA PHE A 85 -3.21 -6.00 -4.10
C PHE A 85 -4.71 -5.73 -3.98
N LYS A 86 -5.19 -4.62 -4.51
CA LYS A 86 -6.56 -4.12 -4.35
C LYS A 86 -7.64 -5.12 -4.77
N ILE A 87 -7.34 -6.01 -5.70
CA ILE A 87 -8.27 -7.05 -6.15
C ILE A 87 -8.71 -7.98 -5.01
N ARG A 88 -7.86 -8.22 -4.02
CA ARG A 88 -8.13 -9.08 -2.85
C ARG A 88 -9.33 -8.55 -2.06
N GLY A 89 -9.25 -7.28 -1.63
CA GLY A 89 -10.33 -6.64 -0.89
C GLY A 89 -11.57 -6.40 -1.74
N ALA A 90 -11.42 -6.00 -3.01
CA ALA A 90 -12.55 -5.84 -3.93
C ALA A 90 -13.31 -7.15 -4.11
N THR A 91 -12.59 -8.24 -4.41
CA THR A 91 -13.20 -9.58 -4.56
C THR A 91 -13.90 -10.02 -3.27
N HIS A 92 -13.25 -9.84 -2.11
CA HIS A 92 -13.85 -10.22 -0.83
C HIS A 92 -15.11 -9.41 -0.53
N ALA A 93 -15.11 -8.11 -0.75
CA ALA A 93 -16.27 -7.26 -0.54
C ALA A 93 -17.48 -7.68 -1.40
N LEU A 94 -17.26 -8.06 -2.67
CA LEU A 94 -18.31 -8.51 -3.56
C LEU A 94 -18.96 -9.83 -3.10
N LYS A 95 -18.25 -10.70 -2.36
CA LYS A 95 -18.80 -11.94 -1.80
C LYS A 95 -19.87 -11.71 -0.71
N HIS A 96 -19.93 -10.49 -0.18
CA HIS A 96 -20.88 -10.11 0.88
C HIS A 96 -22.08 -9.31 0.38
N LEU A 97 -22.20 -9.12 -0.94
CA LEU A 97 -23.39 -8.49 -1.52
C LEU A 97 -24.58 -9.43 -1.47
N THR A 98 -25.76 -8.90 -1.12
CA THR A 98 -27.00 -9.61 -1.33
C THR A 98 -27.29 -9.75 -2.84
N PRO A 99 -28.11 -10.74 -3.26
CA PRO A 99 -28.50 -10.87 -4.67
C PRO A 99 -29.11 -9.59 -5.26
N LEU A 100 -29.89 -8.84 -4.45
CA LEU A 100 -30.47 -7.57 -4.87
C LEU A 100 -29.40 -6.48 -5.07
N GLN A 101 -28.41 -6.40 -4.18
CA GLN A 101 -27.30 -5.45 -4.34
C GLN A 101 -26.44 -5.78 -5.58
N ALA A 102 -26.13 -7.06 -5.76
CA ALA A 102 -25.38 -7.52 -6.93
C ALA A 102 -26.11 -7.21 -8.25
N SER A 103 -27.45 -7.38 -8.31
CA SER A 103 -28.24 -7.09 -9.51
C SER A 103 -28.29 -5.58 -9.84
N LYS A 104 -28.27 -4.71 -8.82
CA LYS A 104 -28.21 -3.25 -8.99
C LYS A 104 -26.81 -2.74 -9.32
N GLY A 105 -25.78 -3.55 -9.10
CA GLY A 105 -24.41 -3.23 -9.40
C GLY A 105 -23.66 -2.53 -8.27
N VAL A 106 -22.39 -2.25 -8.54
CA VAL A 106 -21.48 -1.59 -7.60
C VAL A 106 -20.93 -0.30 -8.18
N ILE A 107 -20.54 0.61 -7.28
CA ILE A 107 -19.96 1.89 -7.63
C ILE A 107 -18.76 2.20 -6.72
N THR A 108 -17.77 2.87 -7.26
CA THR A 108 -16.67 3.44 -6.48
C THR A 108 -16.19 4.77 -7.06
N HIS A 109 -15.43 5.53 -6.28
CA HIS A 109 -14.68 6.69 -6.75
C HIS A 109 -13.18 6.42 -6.62
N SER A 110 -12.52 6.21 -7.72
CA SER A 110 -11.07 5.98 -7.77
C SER A 110 -10.58 6.11 -9.21
N SER A 111 -9.41 6.69 -9.40
CA SER A 111 -8.73 6.72 -10.70
C SER A 111 -7.54 5.76 -10.79
N GLY A 112 -7.29 4.96 -9.75
CA GLY A 112 -6.11 4.10 -9.64
C GLY A 112 -6.43 2.62 -9.46
N ASN A 113 -5.60 1.96 -8.66
CA ASN A 113 -5.61 0.51 -8.45
C ASN A 113 -6.96 -0.05 -8.00
N HIS A 114 -7.73 0.70 -7.18
CA HIS A 114 -9.04 0.23 -6.72
C HIS A 114 -10.11 0.25 -7.82
N ALA A 115 -10.08 1.23 -8.72
CA ALA A 115 -10.98 1.29 -9.86
C ALA A 115 -10.86 0.04 -10.74
N GLN A 116 -9.63 -0.30 -11.12
CA GLN A 116 -9.31 -1.49 -11.91
C GLN A 116 -9.67 -2.78 -11.16
N ALA A 117 -9.33 -2.85 -9.87
CA ALA A 117 -9.63 -4.01 -9.03
C ALA A 117 -11.13 -4.29 -8.94
N LEU A 118 -11.95 -3.26 -8.70
CA LEU A 118 -13.40 -3.43 -8.64
C LEU A 118 -13.98 -3.83 -10.00
N ALA A 119 -13.50 -3.23 -11.09
CA ALA A 119 -13.91 -3.60 -12.44
C ALA A 119 -13.62 -5.08 -12.76
N ILE A 120 -12.40 -5.55 -12.45
CA ILE A 120 -12.00 -6.96 -12.63
C ILE A 120 -12.83 -7.88 -11.74
N ALA A 121 -12.99 -7.55 -10.46
CA ALA A 121 -13.74 -8.38 -9.52
C ALA A 121 -15.21 -8.51 -9.97
N SER A 122 -15.82 -7.43 -10.43
CA SER A 122 -17.21 -7.37 -10.90
C SER A 122 -17.41 -8.15 -12.20
N SER A 123 -16.53 -7.96 -13.19
CA SER A 123 -16.61 -8.68 -14.46
C SER A 123 -16.33 -10.19 -14.33
N SER A 124 -15.52 -10.57 -13.35
CA SER A 124 -15.20 -11.98 -13.03
C SER A 124 -16.21 -12.65 -12.10
N HIS A 125 -17.18 -11.92 -11.57
CA HIS A 125 -18.25 -12.49 -10.76
C HIS A 125 -19.22 -13.30 -11.63
N ASN A 126 -19.88 -14.29 -11.06
CA ASN A 126 -20.85 -15.12 -11.78
C ASN A 126 -22.22 -15.10 -11.07
N PRO A 127 -23.27 -14.50 -11.68
CA PRO A 127 -23.22 -13.68 -12.93
C PRO A 127 -22.40 -12.38 -12.75
N PRO A 128 -21.89 -11.75 -13.83
CA PRO A 128 -21.16 -10.48 -13.75
C PRO A 128 -22.00 -9.37 -13.10
N ILE A 129 -21.34 -8.56 -12.25
CA ILE A 129 -21.97 -7.46 -11.53
C ILE A 129 -21.76 -6.15 -12.32
N PRO A 130 -22.79 -5.35 -12.63
CA PRO A 130 -22.61 -4.03 -13.22
C PRO A 130 -21.69 -3.16 -12.35
N CYS A 131 -20.66 -2.57 -12.94
CA CYS A 131 -19.67 -1.77 -12.23
C CYS A 131 -19.58 -0.36 -12.78
N THR A 132 -19.82 0.64 -11.95
CA THR A 132 -19.62 2.06 -12.29
C THR A 132 -18.45 2.62 -11.50
N VAL A 133 -17.55 3.33 -12.20
CA VAL A 133 -16.38 3.98 -11.59
C VAL A 133 -16.45 5.49 -11.84
N ILE A 134 -16.50 6.25 -10.77
CA ILE A 134 -16.42 7.71 -10.82
C ILE A 134 -14.95 8.12 -10.86
N MET A 135 -14.53 8.75 -11.95
CA MET A 135 -13.16 9.19 -12.16
C MET A 135 -13.10 10.72 -12.33
N PRO A 136 -12.11 11.42 -11.72
CA PRO A 136 -11.89 12.81 -12.04
C PRO A 136 -11.60 13.01 -13.54
N SER A 137 -12.12 14.08 -14.11
CA SER A 137 -11.88 14.41 -15.55
C SER A 137 -10.40 14.60 -15.90
N ILE A 138 -9.56 14.91 -14.90
CA ILE A 138 -8.10 15.04 -15.03
C ILE A 138 -7.34 13.69 -14.95
N SER A 139 -8.05 12.56 -14.85
CA SER A 139 -7.42 11.23 -14.84
C SER A 139 -6.68 10.95 -16.13
N THR A 140 -5.52 10.28 -16.04
CA THR A 140 -4.71 9.97 -17.23
C THR A 140 -5.44 9.04 -18.20
N PRO A 141 -5.27 9.21 -19.52
CA PRO A 141 -5.90 8.35 -20.53
C PRO A 141 -5.63 6.87 -20.31
N SER A 142 -4.43 6.50 -19.86
CA SER A 142 -4.04 5.11 -19.59
C SER A 142 -4.88 4.50 -18.46
N LYS A 143 -5.10 5.22 -17.35
CA LYS A 143 -5.94 4.77 -16.24
C LYS A 143 -7.41 4.63 -16.63
N ILE A 144 -7.94 5.56 -17.45
CA ILE A 144 -9.29 5.49 -17.98
C ILE A 144 -9.45 4.28 -18.89
N ALA A 145 -8.53 4.11 -19.85
CA ALA A 145 -8.56 2.99 -20.78
C ALA A 145 -8.49 1.64 -20.09
N ALA A 146 -7.59 1.49 -19.10
CA ALA A 146 -7.47 0.26 -18.31
C ALA A 146 -8.78 -0.06 -17.57
N THR A 147 -9.38 0.92 -16.88
CA THR A 147 -10.65 0.72 -16.14
C THR A 147 -11.80 0.31 -17.06
N LYS A 148 -11.94 0.97 -18.24
CA LYS A 148 -12.92 0.60 -19.27
C LYS A 148 -12.65 -0.78 -19.86
N GLY A 149 -11.37 -1.09 -20.11
CA GLY A 149 -10.94 -2.38 -20.66
C GLY A 149 -11.31 -3.58 -19.77
N TYR A 150 -11.45 -3.35 -18.47
CA TYR A 150 -11.93 -4.37 -17.53
C TYR A 150 -13.48 -4.42 -17.41
N GLY A 151 -14.20 -3.68 -18.23
CA GLY A 151 -15.67 -3.77 -18.33
C GLY A 151 -16.43 -2.79 -17.43
N ALA A 152 -15.79 -1.83 -16.78
CA ALA A 152 -16.49 -0.83 -15.97
C ALA A 152 -17.08 0.30 -16.83
N ASN A 153 -18.26 0.77 -16.44
CA ASN A 153 -18.81 2.04 -16.89
C ASN A 153 -18.09 3.20 -16.17
N VAL A 154 -17.38 4.03 -16.92
CA VAL A 154 -16.66 5.18 -16.36
C VAL A 154 -17.50 6.44 -16.53
N VAL A 155 -17.79 7.07 -15.39
CA VAL A 155 -18.50 8.36 -15.31
C VAL A 155 -17.52 9.42 -14.77
N PHE A 156 -17.46 10.58 -15.41
CA PHE A 156 -16.55 11.64 -15.00
C PHE A 156 -17.15 12.57 -13.95
N SER A 157 -16.31 13.01 -13.01
CA SER A 157 -16.62 14.04 -12.03
C SER A 157 -15.69 15.24 -12.18
N GLY A 158 -15.93 16.28 -11.40
CA GLY A 158 -14.92 17.31 -11.15
C GLY A 158 -13.66 16.74 -10.46
N SER A 159 -12.66 17.59 -10.30
CA SER A 159 -11.32 17.18 -9.83
C SER A 159 -11.21 17.06 -8.30
N THR A 160 -12.10 17.72 -7.55
CA THR A 160 -12.05 17.76 -6.09
C THR A 160 -12.74 16.55 -5.43
N ALA A 161 -12.42 16.27 -4.17
CA ALA A 161 -13.04 15.18 -3.43
C ALA A 161 -14.56 15.39 -3.25
N PRO A 162 -15.05 16.59 -2.85
CA PRO A 162 -16.49 16.84 -2.74
C PRO A 162 -17.25 16.63 -4.06
N GLU A 163 -16.69 17.06 -5.20
CA GLU A 163 -17.33 16.86 -6.50
C GLU A 163 -17.43 15.36 -6.86
N ARG A 164 -16.40 14.58 -6.53
CA ARG A 164 -16.44 13.11 -6.72
C ARG A 164 -17.51 12.46 -5.85
N GLU A 165 -17.59 12.85 -4.57
CA GLU A 165 -18.57 12.31 -3.63
C GLU A 165 -19.99 12.66 -4.04
N ALA A 166 -20.24 13.90 -4.43
CA ALA A 166 -21.55 14.35 -4.96
C ALA A 166 -21.95 13.53 -6.19
N LYS A 167 -21.01 13.28 -7.12
CA LYS A 167 -21.26 12.47 -8.31
C LYS A 167 -21.55 11.00 -7.99
N VAL A 168 -20.88 10.44 -6.97
CA VAL A 168 -21.20 9.09 -6.49
C VAL A 168 -22.62 9.02 -5.95
N LEU A 169 -23.05 9.98 -5.14
CA LEU A 169 -24.41 10.02 -4.59
C LEU A 169 -25.47 10.12 -5.69
N GLU A 170 -25.25 11.01 -6.67
CA GLU A 170 -26.13 11.15 -7.84
C GLU A 170 -26.30 9.81 -8.59
N GLU A 171 -25.21 9.11 -8.86
CA GLU A 171 -25.27 7.84 -9.59
C GLU A 171 -25.87 6.70 -8.73
N ILE A 172 -25.68 6.74 -7.41
CA ILE A 172 -26.35 5.80 -6.48
C ILE A 172 -27.88 6.02 -6.49
N GLU A 173 -28.35 7.27 -6.49
CA GLU A 173 -29.77 7.59 -6.56
C GLU A 173 -30.40 7.06 -7.86
N LYS A 174 -29.70 7.19 -8.99
CA LYS A 174 -30.17 6.71 -10.30
C LYS A 174 -30.22 5.19 -10.42
N THR A 175 -29.21 4.50 -9.88
CA THR A 175 -28.98 3.08 -10.16
C THR A 175 -29.32 2.17 -8.99
N GLY A 176 -29.26 2.68 -7.77
CA GLY A 176 -29.33 1.89 -6.53
C GLY A 176 -28.06 1.08 -6.29
N ALA A 177 -26.94 1.36 -7.00
CA ALA A 177 -25.69 0.65 -6.88
C ALA A 177 -25.10 0.74 -5.46
N THR A 178 -24.35 -0.30 -5.08
CA THR A 178 -23.68 -0.37 -3.78
C THR A 178 -22.31 0.25 -3.84
N LEU A 179 -22.02 1.22 -2.96
CA LEU A 179 -20.69 1.84 -2.84
C LEU A 179 -19.71 0.83 -2.25
N VAL A 180 -18.61 0.58 -2.98
CA VAL A 180 -17.47 -0.22 -2.52
C VAL A 180 -16.29 0.73 -2.27
N PRO A 181 -15.96 1.03 -1.00
CA PRO A 181 -14.91 2.00 -0.68
C PRO A 181 -13.51 1.43 -0.98
N PRO A 182 -12.50 2.30 -1.27
CA PRO A 182 -11.18 1.85 -1.68
C PRO A 182 -10.33 1.26 -0.55
N TYR A 183 -10.67 1.47 0.72
CA TYR A 183 -9.87 1.01 1.87
C TYR A 183 -10.64 0.89 3.20
N ASP A 184 -11.45 1.87 3.59
CA ASP A 184 -11.97 1.99 4.95
C ASP A 184 -13.26 1.18 5.16
N HIS A 185 -13.14 -0.13 5.15
CA HIS A 185 -14.26 -1.05 5.40
C HIS A 185 -13.74 -2.44 5.82
N PRO A 186 -14.36 -3.09 6.82
CA PRO A 186 -13.96 -4.42 7.30
C PRO A 186 -13.81 -5.47 6.20
N TRP A 187 -14.77 -5.58 5.26
CA TRP A 187 -14.66 -6.54 4.15
C TRP A 187 -13.48 -6.25 3.23
N ILE A 188 -13.09 -4.99 3.06
CA ILE A 188 -11.93 -4.61 2.26
C ILE A 188 -10.65 -5.01 2.99
N LEU A 189 -10.45 -4.57 4.24
CA LEU A 189 -9.21 -4.85 4.97
C LEU A 189 -8.98 -6.34 5.20
N LEU A 190 -10.01 -7.14 5.48
CA LEU A 190 -9.89 -8.60 5.64
C LEU A 190 -9.41 -9.27 4.34
N GLY A 191 -9.92 -8.84 3.18
CA GLY A 191 -9.41 -9.29 1.90
C GLY A 191 -7.95 -8.91 1.67
N GLN A 192 -7.55 -7.68 2.03
CA GLN A 192 -6.15 -7.21 1.90
C GLN A 192 -5.20 -7.98 2.83
N GLY A 193 -5.65 -8.36 4.02
CA GLY A 193 -4.86 -9.14 4.99
C GLY A 193 -4.39 -10.50 4.46
N THR A 194 -5.06 -11.04 3.44
CA THR A 194 -4.66 -12.31 2.81
C THR A 194 -3.26 -12.28 2.19
N VAL A 195 -2.71 -11.09 1.92
CA VAL A 195 -1.30 -10.90 1.53
C VAL A 195 -0.36 -11.49 2.58
N ALA A 196 -0.63 -11.20 3.88
CA ALA A 196 0.21 -11.68 4.97
C ALA A 196 0.06 -13.18 5.19
N LEU A 197 -1.12 -13.76 5.02
CA LEU A 197 -1.31 -15.22 5.11
C LEU A 197 -0.43 -15.93 4.09
N GLU A 198 -0.48 -15.52 2.82
CA GLU A 198 0.36 -16.11 1.78
C GLU A 198 1.84 -15.90 2.05
N LEU A 199 2.24 -14.71 2.50
CA LEU A 199 3.64 -14.41 2.81
C LEU A 199 4.17 -15.29 3.94
N THR A 200 3.40 -15.48 5.01
CA THR A 200 3.79 -16.33 6.15
C THR A 200 3.82 -17.82 5.82
N GLU A 201 3.12 -18.26 4.79
CA GLU A 201 3.22 -19.62 4.26
C GLU A 201 4.42 -19.81 3.31
N GLN A 202 4.85 -18.74 2.63
CA GLN A 202 5.92 -18.77 1.63
C GLN A 202 7.31 -18.56 2.22
N VAL A 203 7.39 -17.98 3.41
CA VAL A 203 8.64 -17.70 4.13
C VAL A 203 8.62 -18.44 5.46
N GLU A 204 9.55 -19.37 5.65
CA GLU A 204 9.59 -20.25 6.83
C GLU A 204 9.75 -19.46 8.14
N LYS A 205 10.62 -18.45 8.13
CA LYS A 205 10.83 -17.54 9.25
C LYS A 205 10.61 -16.11 8.81
N LEU A 206 9.71 -15.41 9.49
CA LEU A 206 9.41 -14.01 9.26
C LEU A 206 9.31 -13.29 10.61
N ASP A 207 10.20 -12.33 10.84
CA ASP A 207 10.24 -11.56 12.08
C ASP A 207 9.38 -10.29 11.99
N ALA A 208 9.31 -9.70 10.79
CA ALA A 208 8.54 -8.48 10.55
C ALA A 208 7.94 -8.40 9.13
N ILE A 209 6.87 -7.62 8.99
CA ILE A 209 6.32 -7.21 7.68
C ILE A 209 6.23 -5.69 7.65
N ILE A 210 6.70 -5.08 6.55
CA ILE A 210 6.52 -3.66 6.28
C ILE A 210 5.59 -3.50 5.07
N ALA A 211 4.56 -2.69 5.23
CA ALA A 211 3.58 -2.42 4.18
C ALA A 211 3.37 -0.92 3.96
N PRO A 212 3.12 -0.48 2.71
CA PRO A 212 2.72 0.88 2.41
C PRO A 212 1.42 1.26 3.12
N CYS A 213 1.38 2.49 3.67
CA CYS A 213 0.21 3.07 4.30
C CYS A 213 -0.21 4.36 3.56
N GLY A 214 -1.37 4.33 2.92
CA GLY A 214 -2.16 5.48 2.53
C GLY A 214 -3.45 5.43 3.34
N GLY A 215 -4.60 5.07 2.74
CA GLY A 215 -5.85 4.85 3.49
C GLY A 215 -5.83 3.74 4.55
N GLY A 216 -4.72 3.03 4.71
CA GLY A 216 -4.47 2.09 5.80
C GLY A 216 -5.02 0.67 5.59
N GLY A 217 -5.84 0.41 4.57
CA GLY A 217 -6.53 -0.89 4.42
C GLY A 217 -5.60 -2.10 4.22
N LEU A 218 -4.46 -1.93 3.56
CA LEU A 218 -3.45 -2.99 3.44
C LEU A 218 -2.76 -3.24 4.79
N LEU A 219 -2.27 -2.17 5.41
CA LEU A 219 -1.54 -2.24 6.67
C LEU A 219 -2.41 -2.81 7.80
N SER A 220 -3.65 -2.32 7.97
CA SER A 220 -4.59 -2.84 8.97
C SER A 220 -4.97 -4.30 8.71
N GLY A 221 -5.16 -4.68 7.45
CA GLY A 221 -5.42 -6.08 7.08
C GLY A 221 -4.24 -7.00 7.41
N ILE A 222 -3.01 -6.59 7.11
CA ILE A 222 -1.78 -7.34 7.45
C ILE A 222 -1.62 -7.44 8.96
N ALA A 223 -1.81 -6.34 9.70
CA ALA A 223 -1.73 -6.33 11.16
C ALA A 223 -2.77 -7.28 11.80
N THR A 224 -3.99 -7.29 11.25
CA THR A 224 -5.04 -8.24 11.67
C THR A 224 -4.63 -9.69 11.40
N ALA A 225 -4.06 -9.98 10.24
CA ALA A 225 -3.59 -11.32 9.87
C ALA A 225 -2.41 -11.80 10.72
N CYS A 226 -1.55 -10.89 11.19
CA CYS A 226 -0.39 -11.20 12.01
C CYS A 226 -0.69 -11.24 13.52
N SER A 227 -1.90 -10.88 13.95
CA SER A 227 -2.27 -10.93 15.38
C SER A 227 -2.05 -12.33 15.97
N GLY A 228 -1.32 -12.38 17.09
CA GLY A 228 -1.03 -13.63 17.80
C GLY A 228 0.06 -14.52 17.18
N THR A 229 0.77 -14.04 16.14
CA THR A 229 1.84 -14.84 15.48
C THR A 229 3.25 -14.49 15.96
N GLY A 230 3.43 -13.39 16.67
CA GLY A 230 4.74 -12.84 17.03
C GLY A 230 5.42 -12.05 15.92
N ILE A 231 4.86 -12.01 14.70
CA ILE A 231 5.38 -11.21 13.58
C ILE A 231 5.04 -9.74 13.82
N LYS A 232 6.06 -8.89 13.84
CA LYS A 232 5.91 -7.44 13.98
C LYS A 232 5.42 -6.81 12.67
N VAL A 233 4.51 -5.85 12.75
CA VAL A 233 3.99 -5.16 11.57
C VAL A 233 4.34 -3.68 11.63
N PHE A 234 4.88 -3.16 10.54
CA PHE A 234 5.27 -1.76 10.39
C PHE A 234 4.60 -1.14 9.17
N GLY A 235 4.27 0.15 9.29
CA GLY A 235 3.79 0.96 8.18
C GLY A 235 4.89 1.82 7.58
N ALA A 236 4.76 2.13 6.29
CA ALA A 236 5.63 3.05 5.59
C ALA A 236 4.81 4.07 4.78
N GLU A 237 5.13 5.35 4.92
CA GLU A 237 4.45 6.48 4.28
C GLU A 237 5.44 7.39 3.55
N PRO A 238 5.00 8.12 2.50
CA PRO A 238 5.76 9.28 2.04
C PRO A 238 5.68 10.41 3.07
N ARG A 239 6.69 11.29 3.08
CA ARG A 239 6.71 12.45 3.99
C ARG A 239 6.15 13.73 3.37
N LYS A 240 6.20 13.83 2.04
CA LYS A 240 5.91 15.05 1.30
C LYS A 240 4.53 15.64 1.61
N ASP A 241 4.48 16.94 1.88
CA ASP A 241 3.26 17.72 2.11
C ASP A 241 2.31 17.07 3.14
N GLY A 242 2.88 16.41 4.15
CA GLY A 242 2.12 15.78 5.22
C GLY A 242 1.47 14.44 4.86
N ALA A 243 1.94 13.76 3.81
CA ALA A 243 1.48 12.41 3.44
C ALA A 243 1.82 11.33 4.50
N ASN A 244 2.58 11.69 5.53
CA ASN A 244 2.83 10.87 6.72
C ASN A 244 1.76 11.08 7.80
N ASP A 245 0.51 11.12 7.41
CA ASP A 245 -0.62 11.43 8.28
C ASP A 245 -0.84 10.38 9.37
N CYS A 246 -0.69 9.10 9.07
CA CYS A 246 -0.79 8.02 10.04
C CYS A 246 0.31 8.15 11.12
N GLN A 247 1.57 8.32 10.72
CA GLN A 247 2.68 8.52 11.65
C GLN A 247 2.45 9.73 12.57
N ARG A 248 2.00 10.86 11.99
CA ARG A 248 1.70 12.08 12.75
C ARG A 248 0.49 11.89 13.67
N GLY A 249 -0.52 11.16 13.20
CA GLY A 249 -1.71 10.83 13.97
C GLY A 249 -1.36 10.00 15.21
N LEU A 250 -0.60 8.92 15.02
CA LEU A 250 -0.14 8.05 16.11
C LEU A 250 0.69 8.82 17.15
N LYS A 251 1.61 9.69 16.70
CA LYS A 251 2.41 10.54 17.61
C LYS A 251 1.55 11.54 18.44
N ARG A 252 0.40 11.96 17.89
CA ARG A 252 -0.52 12.92 18.54
C ARG A 252 -1.66 12.25 19.31
N GLY A 253 -1.82 10.93 19.19
CA GLY A 253 -2.98 10.20 19.71
C GLY A 253 -4.31 10.60 19.03
N LYS A 254 -4.27 11.12 17.80
CA LYS A 254 -5.46 11.55 17.07
C LYS A 254 -5.26 11.44 15.56
N ARG A 255 -6.19 10.74 14.88
CA ARG A 255 -6.20 10.60 13.42
C ARG A 255 -6.17 11.96 12.71
N VAL A 256 -5.36 12.05 11.65
CA VAL A 256 -5.37 13.18 10.73
C VAL A 256 -6.45 12.93 9.67
N GLU A 257 -7.35 13.88 9.47
CA GLU A 257 -8.54 13.68 8.62
C GLU A 257 -8.36 14.11 7.18
N GLU A 258 -7.44 15.04 6.92
CA GLU A 258 -7.19 15.59 5.60
C GLU A 258 -5.71 15.57 5.26
N VAL A 259 -5.41 15.19 4.03
CA VAL A 259 -4.07 15.25 3.43
C VAL A 259 -4.18 15.86 2.04
N LYS A 260 -3.30 16.83 1.75
CA LYS A 260 -3.15 17.42 0.42
C LYS A 260 -1.69 17.30 0.01
N THR A 261 -1.37 16.31 -0.77
CA THR A 261 0.00 16.00 -1.18
C THR A 261 0.10 15.67 -2.66
N LEU A 262 1.23 16.01 -3.26
CA LEU A 262 1.60 15.63 -4.62
C LEU A 262 2.82 14.69 -4.63
N THR A 263 2.97 13.86 -3.60
CA THR A 263 4.02 12.83 -3.56
C THR A 263 4.03 11.97 -4.84
N ILE A 264 5.23 11.53 -5.26
CA ILE A 264 5.38 10.57 -6.37
C ILE A 264 4.75 9.21 -6.06
N ALA A 265 4.57 8.89 -4.78
CA ALA A 265 3.83 7.72 -4.33
C ALA A 265 2.31 7.96 -4.44
N ASP A 266 1.80 8.07 -5.66
CA ASP A 266 0.43 8.53 -5.97
C ASP A 266 -0.68 7.64 -5.39
N GLY A 267 -0.41 6.38 -5.11
CA GLY A 267 -1.30 5.45 -4.39
C GLY A 267 -1.45 5.73 -2.89
N LEU A 268 -0.65 6.65 -2.33
CA LEU A 268 -0.58 6.96 -0.89
C LEU A 268 -0.98 8.42 -0.57
N ARG A 269 -1.79 9.04 -1.42
CA ARG A 269 -2.23 10.45 -1.29
C ARG A 269 -3.52 10.64 -0.48
N THR A 270 -4.00 9.61 0.19
CA THR A 270 -5.27 9.63 0.94
C THR A 270 -5.01 9.48 2.43
N PRO A 271 -5.76 10.21 3.29
CA PRO A 271 -5.63 10.04 4.72
C PRO A 271 -6.05 8.65 5.16
N THR A 272 -5.47 8.19 6.25
CA THR A 272 -5.82 6.91 6.89
C THR A 272 -7.29 6.91 7.30
N GLY A 273 -8.02 5.84 6.93
CA GLY A 273 -9.43 5.66 7.26
C GLY A 273 -9.67 5.51 8.76
N LEU A 274 -10.90 5.75 9.20
CA LEU A 274 -11.25 5.71 10.62
C LEU A 274 -11.14 4.31 11.21
N VAL A 275 -11.70 3.31 10.54
CA VAL A 275 -11.62 1.89 10.96
C VAL A 275 -10.17 1.40 10.93
N ASN A 276 -9.47 1.73 9.85
CA ASN A 276 -8.08 1.33 9.66
C ASN A 276 -7.16 1.95 10.71
N TYR A 277 -7.36 3.23 11.06
CA TYR A 277 -6.56 3.92 12.06
C TYR A 277 -6.64 3.23 13.44
N GLY A 278 -7.84 2.88 13.89
CA GLY A 278 -8.00 2.19 15.19
C GLY A 278 -7.28 0.84 15.24
N ILE A 279 -7.29 0.08 14.13
CA ILE A 279 -6.56 -1.18 14.05
C ILE A 279 -5.04 -0.95 14.03
N ILE A 280 -4.58 0.06 13.29
CA ILE A 280 -3.16 0.40 13.19
C ILE A 280 -2.63 0.87 14.57
N GLU A 281 -3.38 1.73 15.25
CA GLU A 281 -3.03 2.21 16.60
C GLU A 281 -2.89 1.06 17.61
N GLU A 282 -3.75 0.03 17.50
CA GLU A 282 -3.74 -1.12 18.41
C GLU A 282 -2.67 -2.18 18.06
N LYS A 283 -2.40 -2.42 16.75
CA LYS A 283 -1.72 -3.65 16.30
C LYS A 283 -0.42 -3.42 15.53
N VAL A 284 -0.08 -2.18 15.18
CA VAL A 284 1.11 -1.87 14.39
C VAL A 284 2.20 -1.33 15.30
N GLU A 285 3.40 -1.89 15.17
CA GLU A 285 4.56 -1.56 16.00
C GLU A 285 5.12 -0.14 15.79
N GLY A 286 4.83 0.43 14.61
CA GLY A 286 5.22 1.79 14.26
C GLY A 286 5.02 2.08 12.78
N VAL A 287 4.92 3.37 12.47
CA VAL A 287 4.83 3.86 11.09
C VAL A 287 5.99 4.82 10.85
N TYR A 288 6.74 4.58 9.78
CA TYR A 288 7.91 5.35 9.37
C TYR A 288 7.61 6.13 8.11
N SER A 289 8.32 7.24 7.89
CA SER A 289 8.09 8.06 6.70
C SER A 289 9.38 8.36 5.95
N VAL A 290 9.29 8.34 4.62
CA VAL A 290 10.42 8.50 3.69
C VAL A 290 10.21 9.69 2.77
N THR A 291 11.30 10.26 2.29
CA THR A 291 11.32 11.40 1.37
C THR A 291 11.14 10.96 -0.08
N GLU A 292 10.83 11.90 -0.97
CA GLU A 292 10.72 11.65 -2.41
C GLU A 292 12.05 11.10 -2.98
N TRP A 293 13.18 11.60 -2.48
CA TRP A 293 14.49 11.10 -2.84
C TRP A 293 14.68 9.62 -2.47
N GLU A 294 14.35 9.24 -1.23
CA GLU A 294 14.45 7.87 -0.74
C GLU A 294 13.54 6.92 -1.52
N ILE A 295 12.33 7.37 -1.87
CA ILE A 295 11.40 6.63 -2.73
C ILE A 295 11.98 6.43 -4.14
N LEU A 296 12.55 7.48 -4.73
CA LEU A 296 13.19 7.42 -6.04
C LEU A 296 14.36 6.43 -6.05
N GLN A 297 15.24 6.48 -5.05
CA GLN A 297 16.37 5.56 -4.93
C GLN A 297 15.90 4.10 -4.77
N ALA A 298 14.90 3.85 -3.91
CA ALA A 298 14.33 2.52 -3.75
C ALA A 298 13.69 2.02 -5.06
N THR A 299 12.99 2.89 -5.80
CA THR A 299 12.42 2.54 -7.11
C THR A 299 13.51 2.13 -8.10
N ARG A 300 14.59 2.88 -8.18
CA ARG A 300 15.75 2.56 -9.01
C ARG A 300 16.33 1.19 -8.67
N LEU A 301 16.57 0.94 -7.40
CA LEU A 301 17.13 -0.32 -6.92
C LEU A 301 16.25 -1.52 -7.25
N VAL A 302 14.93 -1.40 -7.13
CA VAL A 302 14.00 -2.46 -7.52
C VAL A 302 14.10 -2.76 -9.03
N LEU A 303 14.09 -1.73 -9.87
CA LEU A 303 14.23 -1.90 -11.32
C LEU A 303 15.59 -2.51 -11.69
N GLU A 304 16.69 -2.00 -11.12
CA GLU A 304 18.05 -2.38 -11.50
C GLU A 304 18.55 -3.67 -10.85
N ARG A 305 18.14 -3.99 -9.62
CA ARG A 305 18.64 -5.14 -8.85
C ARG A 305 17.69 -6.31 -8.81
N LEU A 306 16.37 -6.06 -8.75
CA LEU A 306 15.33 -7.11 -8.76
C LEU A 306 14.79 -7.39 -10.17
N LYS A 307 14.95 -6.45 -11.12
CA LYS A 307 14.39 -6.54 -12.49
C LYS A 307 12.85 -6.63 -12.50
N VAL A 308 12.22 -5.96 -11.54
CA VAL A 308 10.77 -5.95 -11.36
C VAL A 308 10.24 -4.53 -11.53
N VAL A 309 9.14 -4.39 -12.27
CA VAL A 309 8.47 -3.09 -12.43
C VAL A 309 7.44 -2.91 -11.32
N VAL A 310 7.57 -1.81 -10.58
CA VAL A 310 6.69 -1.41 -9.49
C VAL A 310 6.38 0.08 -9.56
N GLU A 311 5.23 0.49 -9.04
CA GLU A 311 4.91 1.91 -8.84
C GLU A 311 5.68 2.49 -7.63
N PRO A 312 5.99 3.80 -7.58
CA PRO A 312 6.72 4.41 -6.46
C PRO A 312 6.08 4.17 -5.09
N SER A 313 4.76 4.07 -5.03
CA SER A 313 4.02 3.72 -3.81
C SER A 313 4.38 2.35 -3.23
N ALA A 314 4.84 1.43 -4.05
CA ALA A 314 5.15 0.06 -3.64
C ALA A 314 6.49 -0.08 -2.91
N VAL A 315 7.39 0.89 -3.05
CA VAL A 315 8.77 0.78 -2.55
C VAL A 315 9.02 1.52 -1.24
N VAL A 316 8.03 2.23 -0.69
CA VAL A 316 8.20 3.01 0.55
C VAL A 316 8.67 2.14 1.72
N GLY A 317 8.23 0.87 1.80
CA GLY A 317 8.70 -0.08 2.82
C GLY A 317 10.18 -0.44 2.65
N LEU A 318 10.66 -0.64 1.42
CA LEU A 318 12.08 -0.84 1.14
C LEU A 318 12.87 0.43 1.46
N ALA A 319 12.34 1.61 1.13
CA ALA A 319 12.98 2.88 1.45
C ALA A 319 13.18 3.06 2.96
N VAL A 320 12.20 2.68 3.80
CA VAL A 320 12.36 2.67 5.27
C VAL A 320 13.53 1.79 5.69
N VAL A 321 13.60 0.55 5.22
CA VAL A 321 14.67 -0.39 5.61
C VAL A 321 16.05 0.10 5.18
N LEU A 322 16.14 0.73 4.02
CA LEU A 322 17.42 1.21 3.49
C LEU A 322 17.85 2.54 4.09
N PHE A 323 16.91 3.43 4.41
CA PHE A 323 17.23 4.84 4.63
C PHE A 323 16.81 5.39 6.01
N ASP A 324 15.87 4.78 6.73
CA ASP A 324 15.49 5.25 8.06
C ASP A 324 16.40 4.66 9.14
N GLU A 325 17.29 5.49 9.68
CA GLU A 325 18.27 5.06 10.68
C GLU A 325 17.61 4.65 12.01
N GLY A 326 16.48 5.27 12.35
CA GLY A 326 15.73 4.89 13.56
C GLY A 326 15.16 3.48 13.44
N PHE A 327 14.63 3.10 12.27
CA PHE A 327 14.20 1.73 12.00
C PHE A 327 15.37 0.75 12.04
N ARG A 328 16.50 1.11 11.44
CA ARG A 328 17.70 0.28 11.37
C ARG A 328 18.29 0.01 12.76
N LYS A 329 18.39 1.04 13.62
CA LYS A 329 18.81 0.90 15.04
C LYS A 329 17.85 -0.02 15.80
N ARG A 330 16.55 0.14 15.61
CA ARG A 330 15.54 -0.76 16.21
C ARG A 330 15.77 -2.21 15.83
N VAL A 331 16.04 -2.49 14.54
CA VAL A 331 16.33 -3.86 14.10
C VAL A 331 17.62 -4.39 14.73
N GLU A 332 18.67 -3.59 14.80
CA GLU A 332 19.93 -3.97 15.44
C GLU A 332 19.74 -4.33 16.91
N GLU A 333 19.03 -3.48 17.66
CA GLU A 333 18.78 -3.65 19.09
C GLU A 333 17.90 -4.86 19.41
N GLU A 334 16.79 -5.02 18.66
CA GLU A 334 15.81 -6.07 18.95
C GLU A 334 16.18 -7.44 18.36
N ALA A 335 16.91 -7.48 17.24
CA ALA A 335 17.26 -8.72 16.55
C ALA A 335 18.60 -9.33 17.00
N GLY A 336 19.50 -8.51 17.53
CA GLY A 336 20.85 -8.92 17.89
C GLY A 336 21.59 -9.58 16.71
N GLU A 337 22.44 -10.54 17.03
CA GLU A 337 23.26 -11.25 16.02
C GLU A 337 22.43 -12.10 15.02
N GLY A 338 21.24 -12.53 15.41
CA GLY A 338 20.35 -13.34 14.56
C GLY A 338 19.81 -12.59 13.34
N GLY A 339 19.65 -11.29 13.48
CA GLY A 339 19.03 -10.43 12.47
C GLY A 339 17.55 -10.73 12.25
N TRP A 340 16.89 -9.92 11.42
CA TRP A 340 15.49 -10.12 11.06
C TRP A 340 15.31 -10.57 9.60
N ASP A 341 14.33 -11.46 9.40
CA ASP A 341 13.70 -11.76 8.12
C ASP A 341 12.50 -10.82 7.96
N ILE A 342 12.57 -9.89 7.01
CA ILE A 342 11.59 -8.82 6.82
C ILE A 342 10.85 -9.00 5.50
N GLY A 343 9.53 -9.16 5.58
CA GLY A 343 8.64 -9.12 4.44
C GLY A 343 8.37 -7.67 3.98
N ILE A 344 8.67 -7.37 2.73
CA ILE A 344 8.32 -6.10 2.08
C ILE A 344 7.19 -6.34 1.09
N VAL A 345 6.09 -5.58 1.20
CA VAL A 345 4.98 -5.72 0.26
C VAL A 345 5.11 -4.73 -0.88
N PHE A 346 5.43 -5.22 -2.09
CA PHE A 346 5.32 -4.45 -3.32
C PHE A 346 3.85 -4.36 -3.73
N SER A 347 3.18 -3.32 -3.28
CA SER A 347 1.72 -3.19 -3.31
C SER A 347 1.10 -3.13 -4.69
N GLY A 348 1.85 -2.67 -5.70
CA GLY A 348 1.37 -2.58 -7.08
C GLY A 348 2.47 -2.19 -8.08
N GLY A 349 2.13 -2.33 -9.36
CA GLY A 349 2.99 -2.01 -10.50
C GLY A 349 2.28 -1.22 -11.60
N ASN A 350 1.14 -0.59 -11.31
CA ASN A 350 0.34 0.16 -12.29
C ASN A 350 0.97 1.52 -12.61
N THR A 351 2.11 1.48 -13.28
CA THR A 351 2.87 2.62 -13.79
C THR A 351 3.14 2.47 -15.28
N THR A 352 3.66 3.51 -15.92
CA THR A 352 4.14 3.45 -17.31
C THR A 352 5.60 3.83 -17.40
N VAL A 353 6.24 3.49 -18.53
CA VAL A 353 7.64 3.88 -18.79
C VAL A 353 7.79 5.40 -18.73
N GLU A 354 6.81 6.14 -19.30
CA GLU A 354 6.81 7.61 -19.30
C GLU A 354 6.66 8.18 -17.89
N MET A 355 5.82 7.58 -17.03
CA MET A 355 5.67 8.01 -15.65
C MET A 355 6.97 7.79 -14.88
N LEU A 356 7.60 6.63 -15.01
CA LEU A 356 8.89 6.34 -14.36
C LEU A 356 9.99 7.27 -14.89
N ALA A 357 10.07 7.49 -16.20
CA ALA A 357 11.01 8.44 -16.79
C ALA A 357 10.81 9.86 -16.23
N GLY A 358 9.56 10.30 -16.09
CA GLY A 358 9.23 11.59 -15.47
C GLY A 358 9.64 11.68 -13.99
N VAL A 359 9.54 10.59 -13.23
CA VAL A 359 10.01 10.54 -11.84
C VAL A 359 11.54 10.64 -11.80
N PHE A 360 12.27 9.89 -12.63
CA PHE A 360 13.74 9.93 -12.68
C PHE A 360 14.28 11.25 -13.22
N ALA A 361 13.58 11.93 -14.12
CA ALA A 361 13.95 13.25 -14.59
C ALA A 361 13.98 14.34 -13.49
N ARG A 362 13.32 14.09 -12.35
CA ARG A 362 13.29 14.99 -11.18
C ARG A 362 14.36 14.64 -10.12
N GLU A 363 15.35 13.82 -10.46
CA GLU A 363 16.36 13.35 -9.52
C GLU A 363 17.09 14.49 -8.82
N GLU A 364 17.59 15.48 -9.55
CA GLU A 364 18.29 16.61 -8.97
C GLU A 364 17.40 17.49 -8.08
N GLU A 365 16.11 17.64 -8.43
CA GLU A 365 15.14 18.35 -7.58
C GLU A 365 14.98 17.64 -6.23
N PHE A 366 14.76 16.32 -6.24
CA PHE A 366 14.56 15.55 -5.02
C PHE A 366 15.82 15.49 -4.16
N LYS A 367 16.99 15.42 -4.80
CA LYS A 367 18.28 15.46 -4.12
C LYS A 367 18.47 16.78 -3.38
N ALA A 368 18.20 17.91 -4.04
CA ALA A 368 18.30 19.23 -3.43
C ALA A 368 17.32 19.38 -2.24
N GLN A 369 16.08 18.89 -2.37
CA GLN A 369 15.11 18.87 -1.27
C GLN A 369 15.59 18.02 -0.09
N GLN A 370 16.23 16.89 -0.35
CA GLN A 370 16.81 16.03 0.69
C GLN A 370 17.95 16.74 1.43
N GLU A 371 18.85 17.41 0.70
CA GLU A 371 19.96 18.15 1.28
C GLU A 371 19.49 19.36 2.12
N GLU A 372 18.42 20.02 1.71
CA GLU A 372 17.79 21.10 2.49
C GLU A 372 17.22 20.57 3.81
N LEU A 373 16.47 19.48 3.76
CA LEU A 373 15.92 18.83 4.96
C LEU A 373 17.01 18.42 5.96
N LEU A 374 18.20 18.04 5.48
CA LEU A 374 19.29 17.64 6.35
C LEU A 374 19.96 18.83 7.06
N ARG A 375 20.05 20.00 6.40
CA ARG A 375 20.61 21.22 7.01
C ARG A 375 19.74 21.76 8.16
N ASP A 376 18.42 21.53 8.12
CA ASP A 376 17.51 21.96 9.19
C ASP A 376 17.65 21.13 10.48
N PHE A 377 18.44 20.04 10.45
CA PHE A 377 18.73 19.16 11.60
C PHE A 377 20.18 19.29 12.13
N GLU A 378 21.05 20.05 11.46
CA GLU A 378 22.36 20.45 11.96
C GLU A 378 22.28 21.76 12.76
#